data_7651abbd3d0e7dfc3d112f48564aedad
#
_entry.id   7651abbd3d0e7dfc3d112f48564aedad
#
_cell.length_a   1.000
_cell.length_b   1.000
_cell.length_c   1.000
_cell.angle_alpha   90.00
_cell.angle_beta   90.00
_cell.angle_gamma   90.00
#
_symmetry.space_group_name_H-M   'P 1'
#
loop_
_entity.id
_entity.type
_entity.pdbx_description
1 polymer ?
#
loop_
_entity_poly.entity_id
_entity_poly.type
_entity_poly.pdbx_seq_one_letter_code
_entity_poly.pdbx_strand_id
1 'polypeptide(L)'
;MEFSSETARQCSPQALLTMVNAAPAAEGPSPAEIMEAARQREAALSRLLMAYIISGLVFMLLPGTFLGVWNLLQISGGQSAGSVSPAWIQAHGHAQVFGWVGSFILGIGFYSIPKLKGMQKGAFAAAWICWVMWTLGVALRWFANVYGWEWRLLLPISGVLELAAFGIFFRGVSQHRPEGPSRKGLDPWIWVVITASVGLLLTLLANAVATFYLAFKGAGPALGHVLDQRYLVVMAWGFLVPFVWGFSAKWMGVFLGLKPTRAKLLVFAAALNFAGVVVTFAGGAAPATIIFVASAAVAIAALRMFERSQHQAKTRGVHVSFPYFIRMAYGWLLIAAVLGVAAARWDSSGGIWGASRHALTVGFISIMILSVGQRILPAFAGMRLLWSTRLMFAGLLLLAAGCTLRVTCEILAYQGYAQWAWSALPPSALLELGGITAFAINILGTFILEPSHVQKQPFAVPPAL
;
A
#
# COMPACT_ATOMS: atom_id res chain seq x y z
N MET A 1 66.04 -17.36 -38.82
CA MET A 1 66.38 -16.85 -37.49
C MET A 1 65.86 -17.86 -36.50
N GLU A 2 66.82 -18.56 -35.90
CA GLU A 2 66.67 -19.70 -35.03
C GLU A 2 66.01 -19.30 -33.72
N PHE A 3 64.97 -20.01 -33.31
CA PHE A 3 64.43 -19.96 -31.93
C PHE A 3 65.09 -21.04 -31.12
N SER A 4 65.89 -20.61 -30.18
CA SER A 4 66.64 -21.38 -29.21
C SER A 4 65.76 -22.28 -28.35
N SER A 5 66.01 -23.55 -28.36
CA SER A 5 65.46 -24.64 -27.54
C SER A 5 66.12 -24.73 -26.19
N GLU A 6 65.81 -23.86 -25.25
CA GLU A 6 66.45 -23.97 -23.90
C GLU A 6 65.57 -23.38 -22.80
N THR A 7 64.41 -24.02 -22.52
CA THR A 7 63.72 -23.86 -21.21
C THR A 7 62.76 -25.03 -20.90
N ALA A 8 63.15 -26.24 -21.24
CA ALA A 8 62.41 -27.43 -20.88
C ALA A 8 63.30 -28.37 -20.00
N ARG A 9 63.73 -27.93 -18.85
CA ARG A 9 64.26 -28.81 -17.75
C ARG A 9 64.20 -28.05 -16.43
N GLN A 10 63.23 -28.44 -15.60
CA GLN A 10 63.31 -28.60 -14.15
C GLN A 10 61.94 -28.40 -13.49
N CYS A 11 60.97 -29.26 -13.78
CA CYS A 11 59.97 -29.56 -12.82
C CYS A 11 60.36 -30.81 -12.07
N SER A 12 60.80 -30.66 -10.83
CA SER A 12 61.12 -31.75 -9.93
C SER A 12 59.86 -32.61 -9.68
N PRO A 13 59.94 -33.97 -9.66
CA PRO A 13 58.83 -34.85 -9.35
C PRO A 13 58.19 -34.57 -7.96
N GLN A 14 58.93 -33.91 -7.05
CA GLN A 14 58.45 -33.48 -5.74
C GLN A 14 57.45 -32.29 -5.81
N ALA A 15 57.53 -31.42 -6.82
CA ALA A 15 56.57 -30.32 -7.01
C ALA A 15 55.21 -30.81 -7.51
N LEU A 16 55.19 -31.97 -8.22
CA LEU A 16 53.93 -32.61 -8.64
C LEU A 16 53.23 -33.33 -7.47
N LEU A 17 53.99 -33.89 -6.52
CA LEU A 17 53.42 -34.55 -5.32
C LEU A 17 52.87 -33.57 -4.28
N THR A 18 53.39 -32.35 -4.23
CA THR A 18 52.81 -31.28 -3.36
C THR A 18 51.55 -30.65 -3.91
N MET A 19 51.27 -30.74 -5.21
CA MET A 19 50.00 -30.31 -5.80
C MET A 19 48.87 -31.32 -5.61
N VAL A 20 49.15 -32.60 -5.31
CA VAL A 20 48.13 -33.62 -5.07
C VAL A 20 47.63 -33.63 -3.61
N ASN A 21 48.36 -32.98 -2.72
CA ASN A 21 47.95 -32.78 -1.32
C ASN A 21 47.40 -31.37 -1.02
N ALA A 22 46.88 -30.65 -2.04
CA ALA A 22 46.05 -29.51 -1.80
C ALA A 22 44.84 -29.98 -0.97
N ALA A 23 44.66 -29.38 0.21
CA ALA A 23 43.49 -29.61 1.05
C ALA A 23 42.23 -29.62 0.19
N PRO A 24 41.28 -30.53 0.42
CA PRO A 24 40.08 -30.60 -0.37
C PRO A 24 39.47 -29.20 -0.40
N ALA A 25 39.33 -28.65 -1.61
CA ALA A 25 38.63 -27.37 -1.78
C ALA A 25 37.31 -27.52 -0.99
N ALA A 26 37.05 -26.59 -0.08
CA ALA A 26 35.84 -26.64 0.75
C ALA A 26 34.67 -26.86 -0.20
N GLU A 27 34.05 -28.04 -0.14
CA GLU A 27 32.92 -28.38 -0.98
C GLU A 27 31.89 -27.29 -0.76
N GLY A 28 31.48 -26.60 -1.82
CA GLY A 28 30.42 -25.62 -1.74
C GLY A 28 29.16 -26.29 -1.18
N PRO A 29 28.20 -25.52 -0.64
CA PRO A 29 27.01 -26.09 -0.02
C PRO A 29 26.29 -27.04 -0.98
N SER A 30 25.89 -28.18 -0.50
CA SER A 30 25.18 -29.20 -1.27
C SER A 30 23.83 -28.63 -1.82
N PRO A 31 23.28 -29.16 -2.89
CA PRO A 31 21.97 -28.76 -3.40
C PRO A 31 20.85 -28.84 -2.34
N ALA A 32 20.95 -29.81 -1.40
CA ALA A 32 20.01 -29.95 -0.29
C ALA A 32 20.13 -28.80 0.71
N GLU A 33 21.34 -28.39 1.07
CA GLU A 33 21.60 -27.24 1.95
C GLU A 33 21.15 -25.92 1.33
N ILE A 34 21.38 -25.74 0.02
CA ILE A 34 20.90 -24.55 -0.72
C ILE A 34 19.37 -24.48 -0.69
N MET A 35 18.69 -25.61 -0.93
CA MET A 35 17.23 -25.69 -0.89
C MET A 35 16.67 -25.45 0.50
N GLU A 36 17.29 -26.00 1.55
CA GLU A 36 16.85 -25.79 2.93
C GLU A 36 17.05 -24.34 3.35
N ALA A 37 18.16 -23.71 3.02
CA ALA A 37 18.41 -22.29 3.25
C ALA A 37 17.39 -21.41 2.54
N ALA A 38 17.00 -21.76 1.30
CA ALA A 38 15.95 -21.06 0.57
C ALA A 38 14.57 -21.17 1.23
N ARG A 39 14.21 -22.37 1.74
CA ARG A 39 12.96 -22.59 2.50
C ARG A 39 12.92 -21.79 3.80
N GLN A 40 14.01 -21.81 4.56
CA GLN A 40 14.11 -21.06 5.81
C GLN A 40 14.00 -19.56 5.57
N ARG A 41 14.63 -19.04 4.50
CA ARG A 41 14.49 -17.64 4.07
C ARG A 41 13.04 -17.31 3.70
N GLU A 42 12.39 -18.16 2.91
CA GLU A 42 10.99 -17.95 2.53
C GLU A 42 10.06 -17.94 3.75
N ALA A 43 10.24 -18.86 4.67
CA ALA A 43 9.48 -18.92 5.91
C ALA A 43 9.70 -17.66 6.79
N ALA A 44 10.92 -17.14 6.85
CA ALA A 44 11.23 -15.92 7.59
C ALA A 44 10.58 -14.68 6.95
N LEU A 45 10.67 -14.53 5.62
CA LEU A 45 10.01 -13.44 4.87
C LEU A 45 8.48 -13.50 5.01
N SER A 46 7.92 -14.69 4.94
CA SER A 46 6.48 -14.91 5.10
C SER A 46 5.99 -14.54 6.51
N ARG A 47 6.74 -14.89 7.57
CA ARG A 47 6.42 -14.49 8.96
C ARG A 47 6.49 -12.98 9.15
N LEU A 48 7.51 -12.33 8.60
CA LEU A 48 7.63 -10.86 8.63
C LEU A 48 6.45 -10.20 7.93
N LEU A 49 6.12 -10.66 6.71
CA LEU A 49 4.95 -10.17 5.97
C LEU A 49 3.67 -10.32 6.79
N MET A 50 3.43 -11.50 7.37
CA MET A 50 2.24 -11.74 8.19
C MET A 50 2.16 -10.80 9.38
N ALA A 51 3.26 -10.48 10.05
CA ALA A 51 3.29 -9.52 11.15
C ALA A 51 2.81 -8.12 10.71
N TYR A 52 3.33 -7.62 9.59
CA TYR A 52 2.89 -6.34 9.02
C TYR A 52 1.40 -6.36 8.61
N ILE A 53 0.94 -7.44 7.96
CA ILE A 53 -0.45 -7.56 7.52
C ILE A 53 -1.40 -7.64 8.72
N ILE A 54 -1.07 -8.46 9.73
CA ILE A 54 -1.90 -8.59 10.94
C ILE A 54 -1.98 -7.25 11.69
N SER A 55 -0.85 -6.56 11.88
CA SER A 55 -0.85 -5.22 12.50
C SER A 55 -1.71 -4.25 11.69
N GLY A 56 -1.59 -4.27 10.37
CA GLY A 56 -2.42 -3.46 9.48
C GLY A 56 -3.90 -3.78 9.61
N LEU A 57 -4.30 -5.06 9.70
CA LEU A 57 -5.70 -5.47 9.92
C LEU A 57 -6.22 -5.00 11.28
N VAL A 58 -5.40 -5.04 12.33
CA VAL A 58 -5.78 -4.51 13.66
C VAL A 58 -6.04 -3.01 13.58
N PHE A 59 -5.13 -2.24 12.97
CA PHE A 59 -5.31 -0.79 12.79
C PHE A 59 -6.51 -0.45 11.91
N MET A 60 -6.74 -1.22 10.86
CA MET A 60 -7.88 -1.05 9.97
C MET A 60 -9.21 -1.23 10.69
N LEU A 61 -9.33 -2.29 11.50
CA LEU A 61 -10.59 -2.63 12.17
C LEU A 61 -10.86 -1.73 13.38
N LEU A 62 -9.96 -1.75 14.39
CA LEU A 62 -10.23 -1.15 15.70
C LEU A 62 -9.99 0.38 15.71
N PRO A 63 -8.74 0.89 15.60
CA PRO A 63 -8.51 2.33 15.59
C PRO A 63 -9.05 3.04 14.36
N GLY A 64 -9.16 2.34 13.24
CA GLY A 64 -9.64 2.87 11.97
C GLY A 64 -11.16 2.77 11.86
N THR A 65 -11.69 1.71 11.28
CA THR A 65 -13.09 1.64 10.86
C THR A 65 -14.07 1.73 12.03
N PHE A 66 -13.79 1.07 13.16
CA PHE A 66 -14.67 1.16 14.33
C PHE A 66 -14.77 2.60 14.87
N LEU A 67 -13.63 3.32 14.97
CA LEU A 67 -13.66 4.74 15.33
C LEU A 67 -14.40 5.58 14.28
N GLY A 68 -14.28 5.22 12.98
CA GLY A 68 -15.05 5.85 11.90
C GLY A 68 -16.55 5.67 12.06
N VAL A 69 -17.02 4.46 12.42
CA VAL A 69 -18.44 4.18 12.74
C VAL A 69 -18.90 5.02 13.93
N TRP A 70 -18.09 5.07 14.99
CA TRP A 70 -18.40 5.89 16.17
C TRP A 70 -18.51 7.37 15.82
N ASN A 71 -17.55 7.91 15.10
CA ASN A 71 -17.57 9.30 14.65
C ASN A 71 -18.84 9.60 13.85
N LEU A 72 -19.24 8.67 12.98
CA LEU A 72 -20.40 8.86 12.12
C LEU A 72 -21.74 8.77 12.89
N LEU A 73 -21.81 7.95 13.94
CA LEU A 73 -22.95 7.94 14.86
C LEU A 73 -23.12 9.29 15.55
N GLN A 74 -22.03 9.90 16.03
CA GLN A 74 -22.04 11.22 16.65
C GLN A 74 -22.44 12.33 15.64
N ILE A 75 -21.85 12.29 14.45
CA ILE A 75 -22.18 13.23 13.36
C ILE A 75 -23.65 13.12 12.96
N SER A 76 -24.16 11.91 12.80
CA SER A 76 -25.57 11.65 12.46
C SER A 76 -26.52 12.14 13.55
N GLY A 77 -26.20 11.85 14.82
CA GLY A 77 -27.01 12.28 15.97
C GLY A 77 -27.05 13.80 16.13
N GLY A 78 -25.93 14.49 15.95
CA GLY A 78 -25.84 15.95 16.01
C GLY A 78 -26.08 16.67 14.68
N GLN A 79 -26.27 15.92 13.59
CA GLN A 79 -26.50 16.44 12.23
C GLN A 79 -25.45 17.48 11.79
N SER A 80 -24.19 17.28 12.25
CA SER A 80 -23.10 18.20 12.01
C SER A 80 -21.75 17.52 12.18
N ALA A 81 -20.78 17.84 11.33
CA ALA A 81 -19.39 17.45 11.51
C ALA A 81 -18.80 18.00 12.83
N GLY A 82 -19.30 19.14 13.33
CA GLY A 82 -18.89 19.74 14.60
C GLY A 82 -19.26 18.94 15.84
N SER A 83 -20.10 17.88 15.71
CA SER A 83 -20.47 16.99 16.81
C SER A 83 -19.33 16.03 17.23
N VAL A 84 -18.24 15.98 16.46
CA VAL A 84 -17.06 15.12 16.72
C VAL A 84 -15.80 15.96 16.79
N SER A 85 -14.93 15.59 17.73
CA SER A 85 -13.60 16.20 17.82
C SER A 85 -12.80 16.01 16.51
N PRO A 86 -12.23 17.07 15.94
CA PRO A 86 -11.33 16.95 14.77
C PRO A 86 -10.17 15.97 15.00
N ALA A 87 -9.70 15.85 16.25
CA ALA A 87 -8.64 14.91 16.63
C ALA A 87 -9.07 13.44 16.41
N TRP A 88 -10.33 13.10 16.67
CA TRP A 88 -10.85 11.74 16.43
C TRP A 88 -10.99 11.44 14.94
N ILE A 89 -11.41 12.42 14.14
CA ILE A 89 -11.47 12.30 12.67
C ILE A 89 -10.06 12.07 12.11
N GLN A 90 -9.07 12.84 12.59
CA GLN A 90 -7.68 12.71 12.17
C GLN A 90 -7.06 11.39 12.66
N ALA A 91 -7.40 10.91 13.89
CA ALA A 91 -6.98 9.61 14.39
C ALA A 91 -7.48 8.45 13.52
N HIS A 92 -8.77 8.49 13.15
CA HIS A 92 -9.38 7.53 12.23
C HIS A 92 -8.63 7.50 10.89
N GLY A 93 -8.45 8.65 10.25
CA GLY A 93 -7.77 8.75 8.95
C GLY A 93 -6.32 8.28 9.01
N HIS A 94 -5.58 8.63 10.07
CA HIS A 94 -4.20 8.21 10.27
C HIS A 94 -4.07 6.69 10.44
N ALA A 95 -4.94 6.08 11.26
CA ALA A 95 -4.98 4.63 11.45
C ALA A 95 -5.29 3.87 10.13
N GLN A 96 -6.20 4.41 9.31
CA GLN A 96 -6.52 3.83 8.00
C GLN A 96 -5.36 3.93 7.01
N VAL A 97 -4.72 5.09 6.89
CA VAL A 97 -3.68 5.29 5.87
C VAL A 97 -2.34 4.73 6.32
N PHE A 98 -1.84 5.10 7.49
CA PHE A 98 -0.53 4.66 7.95
C PHE A 98 -0.60 3.32 8.68
N GLY A 99 -1.57 3.14 9.57
CA GLY A 99 -1.75 1.89 10.29
C GLY A 99 -2.06 0.71 9.38
N TRP A 100 -3.01 0.86 8.48
CA TRP A 100 -3.39 -0.20 7.55
C TRP A 100 -2.56 -0.19 6.26
N VAL A 101 -2.80 0.81 5.38
CA VAL A 101 -2.21 0.82 4.04
C VAL A 101 -0.69 0.89 4.11
N GLY A 102 -0.13 1.72 5.00
CA GLY A 102 1.29 1.85 5.22
C GLY A 102 1.93 0.53 5.68
N SER A 103 1.33 -0.17 6.65
CA SER A 103 1.81 -1.49 7.08
C SER A 103 1.81 -2.51 5.95
N PHE A 104 0.77 -2.52 5.10
CA PHE A 104 0.70 -3.40 3.93
C PHE A 104 1.80 -3.09 2.92
N ILE A 105 2.04 -1.81 2.64
CA ILE A 105 3.09 -1.37 1.71
C ILE A 105 4.47 -1.77 2.21
N LEU A 106 4.77 -1.51 3.49
CA LEU A 106 6.06 -1.85 4.08
C LEU A 106 6.26 -3.37 4.10
N GLY A 107 5.26 -4.14 4.54
CA GLY A 107 5.32 -5.60 4.59
C GLY A 107 5.49 -6.24 3.22
N ILE A 108 4.69 -5.84 2.23
CA ILE A 108 4.79 -6.32 0.86
C ILE A 108 6.13 -5.90 0.23
N GLY A 109 6.61 -4.68 0.53
CA GLY A 109 7.90 -4.19 0.06
C GLY A 109 9.07 -5.02 0.58
N PHE A 110 9.14 -5.26 1.89
CA PHE A 110 10.17 -6.12 2.49
C PHE A 110 10.11 -7.57 2.03
N TYR A 111 8.91 -8.08 1.69
CA TYR A 111 8.75 -9.43 1.15
C TYR A 111 9.18 -9.53 -0.32
N SER A 112 8.71 -8.61 -1.18
CA SER A 112 8.83 -8.76 -2.64
C SER A 112 10.18 -8.31 -3.19
N ILE A 113 10.79 -7.25 -2.64
CA ILE A 113 12.02 -6.67 -3.16
C ILE A 113 13.24 -7.58 -2.93
N PRO A 114 13.43 -8.19 -1.73
CA PRO A 114 14.53 -9.11 -1.50
C PRO A 114 14.49 -10.36 -2.38
N LYS A 115 13.29 -10.83 -2.78
CA LYS A 115 13.14 -11.95 -3.72
C LYS A 115 13.72 -11.65 -5.09
N LEU A 116 13.69 -10.39 -5.50
CA LEU A 116 14.24 -9.97 -6.79
C LEU A 116 15.76 -9.87 -6.78
N LYS A 117 16.41 -9.74 -5.60
CA LYS A 117 17.82 -9.32 -5.52
C LYS A 117 18.68 -9.97 -4.44
N GLY A 118 18.17 -10.96 -3.71
CA GLY A 118 18.89 -11.56 -2.58
C GLY A 118 19.06 -10.61 -1.37
N MET A 119 18.64 -11.03 -0.18
CA MET A 119 18.69 -10.21 1.05
C MET A 119 19.92 -10.56 1.88
N GLN A 120 20.72 -9.58 2.32
CA GLN A 120 21.79 -9.77 3.28
C GLN A 120 21.23 -10.06 4.68
N LYS A 121 21.98 -10.83 5.52
CA LYS A 121 21.51 -11.25 6.86
C LYS A 121 21.06 -10.08 7.77
N GLY A 122 21.71 -8.92 7.71
CA GLY A 122 21.36 -7.74 8.53
C GLY A 122 20.04 -7.06 8.16
N ALA A 123 19.49 -7.29 6.97
CA ALA A 123 18.27 -6.66 6.52
C ALA A 123 17.00 -7.18 7.22
N PHE A 124 17.01 -8.41 7.76
CA PHE A 124 15.88 -8.94 8.54
C PHE A 124 15.68 -8.21 9.86
N ALA A 125 16.76 -7.96 10.60
CA ALA A 125 16.69 -7.21 11.86
C ALA A 125 16.17 -5.79 11.62
N ALA A 126 16.66 -5.11 10.58
CA ALA A 126 16.20 -3.78 10.20
C ALA A 126 14.70 -3.77 9.86
N ALA A 127 14.19 -4.81 9.19
CA ALA A 127 12.77 -4.91 8.85
C ALA A 127 11.87 -5.11 10.09
N TRP A 128 12.32 -5.87 11.10
CA TRP A 128 11.62 -5.99 12.37
C TRP A 128 11.67 -4.71 13.20
N ILE A 129 12.81 -4.02 13.24
CA ILE A 129 12.94 -2.70 13.88
C ILE A 129 11.97 -1.70 13.21
N CYS A 130 11.94 -1.67 11.88
CA CYS A 130 10.99 -0.86 11.13
C CYS A 130 9.54 -1.17 11.51
N TRP A 131 9.17 -2.45 11.63
CA TRP A 131 7.83 -2.88 12.06
C TRP A 131 7.47 -2.36 13.45
N VAL A 132 8.36 -2.49 14.43
CA VAL A 132 8.14 -2.00 15.79
C VAL A 132 7.96 -0.49 15.79
N MET A 133 8.89 0.26 15.15
CA MET A 133 8.84 1.72 15.10
C MET A 133 7.58 2.22 14.42
N TRP A 134 7.21 1.61 13.28
CA TRP A 134 6.00 1.98 12.54
C TRP A 134 4.73 1.73 13.36
N THR A 135 4.59 0.52 13.89
CA THR A 135 3.41 0.13 14.69
C THR A 135 3.27 0.99 15.94
N LEU A 136 4.38 1.25 16.64
CA LEU A 136 4.40 2.10 17.82
C LEU A 136 4.08 3.55 17.46
N GLY A 137 4.67 4.08 16.38
CA GLY A 137 4.41 5.44 15.91
C GLY A 137 2.91 5.67 15.65
N VAL A 138 2.27 4.80 14.88
CA VAL A 138 0.83 4.87 14.61
C VAL A 138 -0.02 4.75 15.88
N ALA A 139 0.34 3.84 16.80
CA ALA A 139 -0.38 3.66 18.05
C ALA A 139 -0.29 4.91 18.95
N LEU A 140 0.90 5.48 19.13
CA LEU A 140 1.12 6.69 19.92
C LEU A 140 0.31 7.88 19.37
N ARG A 141 0.28 8.02 18.04
CA ARG A 141 -0.54 9.03 17.37
C ARG A 141 -2.01 8.88 17.72
N TRP A 142 -2.52 7.66 17.64
CA TRP A 142 -3.93 7.38 17.92
C TRP A 142 -4.27 7.69 19.39
N PHE A 143 -3.46 7.24 20.35
CA PHE A 143 -3.68 7.52 21.76
C PHE A 143 -3.62 9.02 22.07
N ALA A 144 -2.67 9.73 21.51
CA ALA A 144 -2.54 11.18 21.66
C ALA A 144 -3.78 11.93 21.12
N ASN A 145 -4.27 11.53 19.95
CA ASN A 145 -5.42 12.19 19.34
C ASN A 145 -6.75 11.85 20.03
N VAL A 146 -6.97 10.57 20.41
CA VAL A 146 -8.26 10.10 20.94
C VAL A 146 -8.43 10.46 22.42
N TYR A 147 -7.42 10.21 23.24
CA TYR A 147 -7.50 10.45 24.70
C TYR A 147 -6.88 11.78 25.12
N GLY A 148 -6.12 12.44 24.25
CA GLY A 148 -5.40 13.66 24.61
C GLY A 148 -4.24 13.42 25.61
N TRP A 149 -3.81 12.15 25.81
CA TRP A 149 -2.75 11.80 26.74
C TRP A 149 -1.42 12.37 26.26
N GLU A 150 -0.78 13.16 27.10
CA GLU A 150 0.55 13.75 26.87
C GLU A 150 0.83 14.06 25.38
N TRP A 151 -0.20 14.55 24.68
CA TRP A 151 -0.16 14.72 23.23
C TRP A 151 1.00 15.61 22.76
N ARG A 152 1.43 16.56 23.59
CA ARG A 152 2.59 17.40 23.29
C ARG A 152 3.89 16.63 23.19
N LEU A 153 3.99 15.47 23.85
CA LEU A 153 5.13 14.56 23.80
C LEU A 153 4.91 13.44 22.78
N LEU A 154 3.74 12.80 22.83
CA LEU A 154 3.48 11.60 22.03
C LEU A 154 3.36 11.89 20.53
N LEU A 155 2.82 13.05 20.13
CA LEU A 155 2.70 13.39 18.71
C LEU A 155 4.07 13.55 18.02
N PRO A 156 5.03 14.35 18.54
CA PRO A 156 6.37 14.42 17.94
C PRO A 156 7.09 13.07 17.89
N ILE A 157 7.01 12.27 18.97
CA ILE A 157 7.61 10.93 19.02
C ILE A 157 7.00 10.05 17.91
N SER A 158 5.67 10.04 17.75
CA SER A 158 4.98 9.33 16.70
C SER A 158 5.50 9.72 15.31
N GLY A 159 5.55 11.02 15.00
CA GLY A 159 6.02 11.52 13.71
C GLY A 159 7.48 11.13 13.40
N VAL A 160 8.35 11.19 14.41
CA VAL A 160 9.76 10.77 14.27
C VAL A 160 9.88 9.26 14.04
N LEU A 161 9.13 8.44 14.79
CA LEU A 161 9.15 6.98 14.66
C LEU A 161 8.69 6.54 13.27
N GLU A 162 7.60 7.10 12.75
CA GLU A 162 7.10 6.78 11.41
C GLU A 162 8.08 7.19 10.31
N LEU A 163 8.65 8.40 10.41
CA LEU A 163 9.64 8.89 9.45
C LEU A 163 10.92 8.05 9.48
N ALA A 164 11.43 7.70 10.65
CA ALA A 164 12.61 6.87 10.82
C ALA A 164 12.38 5.44 10.32
N ALA A 165 11.19 4.85 10.61
CA ALA A 165 10.79 3.55 10.09
C ALA A 165 10.79 3.55 8.55
N PHE A 166 10.24 4.57 7.92
CA PHE A 166 10.30 4.72 6.46
C PHE A 166 11.73 4.88 5.95
N GLY A 167 12.58 5.60 6.65
CA GLY A 167 14.01 5.73 6.33
C GLY A 167 14.72 4.37 6.31
N ILE A 168 14.46 3.52 7.31
CA ILE A 168 14.97 2.15 7.38
C ILE A 168 14.46 1.32 6.20
N PHE A 169 13.16 1.40 5.91
CA PHE A 169 12.55 0.72 4.77
C PHE A 169 13.19 1.15 3.45
N PHE A 170 13.25 2.45 3.20
CA PHE A 170 13.80 3.01 1.97
C PHE A 170 15.26 2.62 1.76
N ARG A 171 16.09 2.69 2.82
CA ARG A 171 17.48 2.22 2.79
C ARG A 171 17.55 0.73 2.45
N GLY A 172 16.76 -0.11 3.13
CA GLY A 172 16.72 -1.56 2.88
C GLY A 172 16.35 -1.91 1.45
N VAL A 173 15.39 -1.19 0.88
CA VAL A 173 14.91 -1.40 -0.50
C VAL A 173 15.88 -0.86 -1.55
N SER A 174 16.49 0.30 -1.31
CA SER A 174 17.38 0.97 -2.29
C SER A 174 18.75 0.31 -2.41
N GLN A 175 19.24 -0.37 -1.38
CA GLN A 175 20.52 -1.10 -1.40
C GLN A 175 20.53 -2.30 -2.35
N HIS A 176 19.35 -2.78 -2.76
CA HIS A 176 19.24 -3.93 -3.64
C HIS A 176 19.32 -3.50 -5.11
N ARG A 177 20.51 -3.61 -5.70
CA ARG A 177 20.68 -3.43 -7.15
C ARG A 177 20.43 -4.75 -7.88
N PRO A 178 19.80 -4.76 -9.07
CA PRO A 178 19.68 -5.98 -9.88
C PRO A 178 21.07 -6.50 -10.23
N GLU A 179 21.31 -7.79 -10.00
CA GLU A 179 22.45 -8.48 -10.58
C GLU A 179 22.12 -8.76 -12.06
N GLY A 180 22.94 -8.28 -12.98
CA GLY A 180 22.80 -8.53 -14.41
C GLY A 180 22.96 -7.27 -15.27
N PRO A 181 23.08 -7.42 -16.59
CA PRO A 181 23.23 -6.30 -17.50
C PRO A 181 22.00 -5.38 -17.36
N SER A 182 22.26 -4.14 -16.97
CA SER A 182 21.23 -3.11 -16.83
C SER A 182 20.42 -3.01 -18.13
N ARG A 183 19.13 -3.35 -18.10
CA ARG A 183 18.22 -2.97 -19.18
C ARG A 183 18.31 -1.46 -19.34
N LYS A 184 18.49 -1.00 -20.57
CA LYS A 184 18.53 0.43 -20.88
C LYS A 184 17.20 1.07 -20.45
N GLY A 185 17.20 1.77 -19.30
CA GLY A 185 16.08 2.50 -18.74
C GLY A 185 15.24 1.70 -17.72
N LEU A 186 14.58 2.42 -16.82
CA LEU A 186 13.63 1.87 -15.85
C LEU A 186 12.27 1.65 -16.52
N ASP A 187 11.58 0.55 -16.13
CA ASP A 187 10.21 0.32 -16.55
C ASP A 187 9.31 1.48 -16.08
N PRO A 188 8.34 1.95 -16.89
CA PRO A 188 7.48 3.10 -16.56
C PRO A 188 6.74 2.99 -15.23
N TRP A 189 6.32 1.78 -14.82
CA TRP A 189 5.67 1.56 -13.54
C TRP A 189 6.60 1.87 -12.36
N ILE A 190 7.92 1.66 -12.49
CA ILE A 190 8.90 1.96 -11.46
C ILE A 190 8.98 3.47 -11.22
N TRP A 191 8.98 4.28 -12.29
CA TRP A 191 8.96 5.74 -12.17
C TRP A 191 7.75 6.21 -11.38
N VAL A 192 6.56 5.66 -11.63
CA VAL A 192 5.34 6.02 -10.91
C VAL A 192 5.43 5.60 -9.44
N VAL A 193 5.97 4.42 -9.14
CA VAL A 193 6.18 3.97 -7.75
C VAL A 193 7.23 4.84 -7.03
N ILE A 194 8.29 5.27 -7.72
CA ILE A 194 9.28 6.21 -7.15
C ILE A 194 8.61 7.54 -6.81
N THR A 195 7.81 8.10 -7.73
CA THR A 195 7.06 9.34 -7.49
C THR A 195 6.13 9.20 -6.28
N ALA A 196 5.41 8.08 -6.17
CA ALA A 196 4.56 7.77 -5.02
C ALA A 196 5.37 7.63 -3.71
N SER A 197 6.57 7.03 -3.78
CA SER A 197 7.46 6.90 -2.62
C SER A 197 8.00 8.25 -2.16
N VAL A 198 8.30 9.16 -3.09
CA VAL A 198 8.63 10.57 -2.77
C VAL A 198 7.41 11.25 -2.14
N GLY A 199 6.20 11.03 -2.66
CA GLY A 199 4.96 11.51 -2.07
C GLY A 199 4.75 11.02 -0.63
N LEU A 200 5.04 9.74 -0.35
CA LEU A 200 5.02 9.20 1.01
C LEU A 200 6.05 9.88 1.92
N LEU A 201 7.29 10.05 1.45
CA LEU A 201 8.31 10.78 2.20
C LEU A 201 7.87 12.20 2.55
N LEU A 202 7.34 12.94 1.58
CA LEU A 202 6.82 14.30 1.80
C LEU A 202 5.65 14.30 2.78
N THR A 203 4.77 13.31 2.71
CA THR A 203 3.65 13.15 3.65
C THR A 203 4.14 12.91 5.08
N LEU A 204 5.16 12.04 5.25
CA LEU A 204 5.76 11.75 6.57
C LEU A 204 6.54 12.94 7.13
N LEU A 205 7.26 13.67 6.28
CA LEU A 205 7.92 14.92 6.68
C LEU A 205 6.89 15.98 7.11
N ALA A 206 5.83 16.16 6.34
CA ALA A 206 4.73 17.06 6.70
C ALA A 206 4.06 16.64 8.00
N ASN A 207 3.85 15.32 8.21
CA ASN A 207 3.34 14.77 9.46
C ASN A 207 4.27 15.08 10.65
N ALA A 208 5.57 14.83 10.51
CA ALA A 208 6.54 15.15 11.57
C ALA A 208 6.54 16.65 11.90
N VAL A 209 6.63 17.52 10.88
CA VAL A 209 6.57 18.98 11.08
C VAL A 209 5.26 19.39 11.75
N ALA A 210 4.13 18.84 11.32
CA ALA A 210 2.82 19.13 11.89
C ALA A 210 2.71 18.70 13.36
N THR A 211 3.28 17.56 13.73
CA THR A 211 3.27 17.07 15.11
C THR A 211 4.12 17.95 16.04
N PHE A 212 5.28 18.42 15.59
CA PHE A 212 6.08 19.40 16.33
C PHE A 212 5.36 20.76 16.43
N TYR A 213 4.78 21.24 15.33
CA TYR A 213 4.00 22.48 15.35
C TYR A 213 2.85 22.40 16.39
N LEU A 214 2.09 21.31 16.40
CA LEU A 214 1.05 21.10 17.40
C LEU A 214 1.61 21.11 18.81
N ALA A 215 2.69 20.37 19.07
CA ALA A 215 3.30 20.28 20.40
C ALA A 215 3.71 21.65 20.98
N PHE A 216 4.25 22.53 20.13
CA PHE A 216 4.76 23.85 20.57
C PHE A 216 3.73 24.97 20.50
N LYS A 217 2.80 24.95 19.54
CA LYS A 217 1.88 26.05 19.22
C LYS A 217 0.40 25.66 19.24
N GLY A 218 0.07 24.35 19.25
CA GLY A 218 -1.31 23.89 19.19
C GLY A 218 -2.06 24.11 20.49
N ALA A 219 -3.36 24.38 20.37
CA ALA A 219 -4.31 24.38 21.48
C ALA A 219 -4.85 22.96 21.80
N GLY A 220 -4.61 21.99 20.93
CA GLY A 220 -5.04 20.58 21.04
C GLY A 220 -4.32 19.68 20.05
N PRO A 221 -4.59 18.37 20.08
CA PRO A 221 -3.88 17.37 19.26
C PRO A 221 -4.36 17.29 17.80
N ALA A 222 -5.11 18.26 17.31
CA ALA A 222 -5.64 18.27 15.94
C ALA A 222 -5.09 19.42 15.10
N LEU A 223 -4.79 19.14 13.84
CA LEU A 223 -4.49 20.18 12.85
C LEU A 223 -5.73 21.01 12.55
N GLY A 224 -5.53 22.31 12.37
CA GLY A 224 -6.57 23.20 11.88
C GLY A 224 -7.02 22.81 10.47
N HIS A 225 -8.30 23.05 10.17
CA HIS A 225 -8.98 22.58 8.96
C HIS A 225 -8.20 22.81 7.64
N VAL A 226 -7.66 24.01 7.43
CA VAL A 226 -6.95 24.36 6.19
C VAL A 226 -5.67 23.54 6.01
N LEU A 227 -4.89 23.34 7.08
CA LEU A 227 -3.67 22.54 7.03
C LEU A 227 -3.99 21.06 6.85
N ASP A 228 -5.02 20.58 7.54
CA ASP A 228 -5.49 19.20 7.43
C ASP A 228 -5.95 18.88 6.00
N GLN A 229 -6.72 19.77 5.36
CA GLN A 229 -7.14 19.59 3.97
C GLN A 229 -5.96 19.48 3.00
N ARG A 230 -4.95 20.33 3.13
CA ARG A 230 -3.73 20.25 2.30
C ARG A 230 -2.94 18.98 2.55
N TYR A 231 -2.80 18.60 3.81
CA TYR A 231 -2.14 17.36 4.20
C TYR A 231 -2.82 16.13 3.60
N LEU A 232 -4.17 16.07 3.65
CA LEU A 232 -4.94 14.99 3.07
C LEU A 232 -4.80 14.89 1.54
N VAL A 233 -4.67 16.02 0.84
CA VAL A 233 -4.41 16.02 -0.61
C VAL A 233 -3.05 15.43 -0.93
N VAL A 234 -1.99 15.80 -0.20
CA VAL A 234 -0.65 15.21 -0.41
C VAL A 234 -0.66 13.72 -0.15
N MET A 235 -1.27 13.33 0.95
CA MET A 235 -1.39 11.93 1.34
C MET A 235 -2.18 11.12 0.30
N ALA A 236 -3.33 11.60 -0.15
CA ALA A 236 -4.18 10.87 -1.07
C ALA A 236 -3.65 10.91 -2.51
N TRP A 237 -3.46 12.11 -3.06
CA TRP A 237 -3.06 12.29 -4.46
C TRP A 237 -1.54 12.25 -4.67
N GLY A 238 -0.73 12.64 -3.68
CA GLY A 238 0.73 12.57 -3.79
C GLY A 238 1.29 11.17 -3.54
N PHE A 239 0.63 10.37 -2.73
CA PHE A 239 1.11 9.04 -2.33
C PHE A 239 0.20 7.90 -2.76
N LEU A 240 -1.05 7.81 -2.23
CA LEU A 240 -1.88 6.62 -2.41
C LEU A 240 -2.28 6.35 -3.86
N VAL A 241 -2.77 7.38 -4.56
CA VAL A 241 -3.26 7.25 -5.94
C VAL A 241 -2.15 6.83 -6.91
N PRO A 242 -0.99 7.52 -7.00
CA PRO A 242 0.07 7.10 -7.90
C PRO A 242 0.69 5.75 -7.50
N PHE A 243 0.67 5.37 -6.21
CA PHE A 243 1.10 4.05 -5.78
C PHE A 243 0.23 2.94 -6.39
N VAL A 244 -1.09 3.11 -6.34
CA VAL A 244 -2.02 2.17 -7.00
C VAL A 244 -1.82 2.15 -8.51
N TRP A 245 -1.59 3.29 -9.16
CA TRP A 245 -1.32 3.33 -10.62
C TRP A 245 -0.06 2.57 -11.01
N GLY A 246 1.03 2.74 -10.27
CA GLY A 246 2.29 2.02 -10.52
C GLY A 246 2.12 0.51 -10.45
N PHE A 247 1.50 0.02 -9.36
CA PHE A 247 1.25 -1.42 -9.23
C PHE A 247 0.20 -1.94 -10.22
N SER A 248 -0.79 -1.13 -10.56
CA SER A 248 -1.76 -1.48 -11.62
C SER A 248 -1.08 -1.62 -12.98
N ALA A 249 -0.15 -0.76 -13.32
CA ALA A 249 0.64 -0.89 -14.55
C ALA A 249 1.47 -2.18 -14.58
N LYS A 250 1.95 -2.64 -13.43
CA LYS A 250 2.71 -3.89 -13.31
C LYS A 250 1.83 -5.14 -13.44
N TRP A 251 0.65 -5.15 -12.80
CA TRP A 251 -0.09 -6.38 -12.56
C TRP A 251 -1.43 -6.46 -13.27
N MET A 252 -2.16 -5.33 -13.46
CA MET A 252 -3.55 -5.39 -13.93
C MET A 252 -3.66 -5.83 -15.39
N GLY A 253 -2.68 -5.48 -16.23
CA GLY A 253 -2.64 -6.00 -17.60
C GLY A 253 -2.70 -7.52 -17.65
N VAL A 254 -1.92 -8.19 -16.77
CA VAL A 254 -1.87 -9.66 -16.68
C VAL A 254 -3.13 -10.23 -16.03
N PHE A 255 -3.63 -9.59 -14.95
CA PHE A 255 -4.78 -10.10 -14.19
C PHE A 255 -6.09 -9.97 -14.96
N LEU A 256 -6.27 -8.88 -15.68
CA LEU A 256 -7.50 -8.58 -16.42
C LEU A 256 -7.41 -8.95 -17.91
N GLY A 257 -6.25 -9.43 -18.37
CA GLY A 257 -6.04 -9.75 -19.78
C GLY A 257 -6.07 -8.53 -20.70
N LEU A 258 -5.62 -7.36 -20.22
CA LEU A 258 -5.62 -6.11 -20.97
C LEU A 258 -4.41 -6.01 -21.92
N LYS A 259 -4.49 -5.10 -22.88
CA LYS A 259 -3.34 -4.67 -23.69
C LYS A 259 -2.25 -4.07 -22.80
N PRO A 260 -0.99 -4.08 -23.23
CA PRO A 260 0.10 -3.41 -22.50
C PRO A 260 -0.20 -1.94 -22.20
N THR A 261 0.23 -1.50 -21.03
CA THR A 261 0.06 -0.11 -20.57
C THR A 261 0.73 0.87 -21.53
N ARG A 262 0.09 2.01 -21.80
CA ARG A 262 0.65 3.13 -22.57
C ARG A 262 1.65 3.91 -21.70
N ALA A 263 2.91 3.50 -21.72
CA ALA A 263 3.97 3.95 -20.83
C ALA A 263 4.10 5.49 -20.73
N LYS A 264 4.18 6.18 -21.88
CA LYS A 264 4.34 7.65 -21.93
C LYS A 264 3.15 8.38 -21.30
N LEU A 265 1.91 7.88 -21.55
CA LEU A 265 0.71 8.46 -20.95
C LEU A 265 0.67 8.24 -19.44
N LEU A 266 1.14 7.09 -18.94
CA LEU A 266 1.18 6.84 -17.50
C LEU A 266 2.15 7.78 -16.77
N VAL A 267 3.34 7.98 -17.33
CA VAL A 267 4.32 8.92 -16.78
C VAL A 267 3.78 10.36 -16.83
N PHE A 268 3.12 10.73 -17.92
CA PHE A 268 2.47 12.03 -18.04
C PHE A 268 1.35 12.21 -17.00
N ALA A 269 0.51 11.18 -16.79
CA ALA A 269 -0.52 11.21 -15.75
C ALA A 269 0.08 11.43 -14.34
N ALA A 270 1.18 10.74 -14.03
CA ALA A 270 1.87 10.90 -12.74
C ALA A 270 2.47 12.31 -12.58
N ALA A 271 3.08 12.86 -13.63
CA ALA A 271 3.62 14.22 -13.61
C ALA A 271 2.51 15.26 -13.44
N LEU A 272 1.38 15.09 -14.16
CA LEU A 272 0.21 15.97 -14.04
C LEU A 272 -0.39 15.90 -12.63
N ASN A 273 -0.51 14.72 -12.07
CA ASN A 273 -0.96 14.51 -10.69
C ASN A 273 -0.06 15.22 -9.68
N PHE A 274 1.26 15.09 -9.83
CA PHE A 274 2.23 15.78 -8.98
C PHE A 274 2.11 17.31 -9.10
N ALA A 275 1.90 17.84 -10.32
CA ALA A 275 1.63 19.26 -10.52
C ALA A 275 0.36 19.71 -9.77
N GLY A 276 -0.71 18.91 -9.76
CA GLY A 276 -1.92 19.16 -8.96
C GLY A 276 -1.63 19.26 -7.45
N VAL A 277 -0.77 18.38 -6.93
CA VAL A 277 -0.33 18.44 -5.53
C VAL A 277 0.43 19.75 -5.24
N VAL A 278 1.37 20.13 -6.10
CA VAL A 278 2.14 21.38 -5.95
C VAL A 278 1.20 22.60 -5.99
N VAL A 279 0.26 22.64 -6.94
CA VAL A 279 -0.73 23.74 -7.06
C VAL A 279 -1.60 23.84 -5.80
N THR A 280 -1.98 22.71 -5.17
CA THR A 280 -2.70 22.72 -3.89
C THR A 280 -1.90 23.42 -2.79
N PHE A 281 -0.59 23.14 -2.71
CA PHE A 281 0.29 23.78 -1.72
C PHE A 281 0.45 25.28 -1.95
N ALA A 282 0.54 25.69 -3.20
CA ALA A 282 0.60 27.11 -3.59
C ALA A 282 -0.71 27.87 -3.35
N GLY A 283 -1.73 27.24 -2.78
CA GLY A 283 -3.02 27.87 -2.47
C GLY A 283 -4.08 27.74 -3.56
N GLY A 284 -3.76 27.07 -4.68
CA GLY A 284 -4.66 26.86 -5.80
C GLY A 284 -5.54 25.61 -5.66
N ALA A 285 -6.35 25.50 -4.59
CA ALA A 285 -7.17 24.30 -4.36
C ALA A 285 -8.14 24.01 -5.52
N ALA A 286 -8.85 25.01 -6.04
CA ALA A 286 -9.81 24.82 -7.13
C ALA A 286 -9.15 24.39 -8.47
N PRO A 287 -8.10 25.06 -8.99
CA PRO A 287 -7.42 24.57 -10.18
C PRO A 287 -6.75 23.21 -9.99
N ALA A 288 -6.27 22.87 -8.79
CA ALA A 288 -5.70 21.55 -8.50
C ALA A 288 -6.70 20.42 -8.70
N THR A 289 -7.98 20.61 -8.33
CA THR A 289 -9.01 19.57 -8.51
C THR A 289 -9.26 19.25 -9.98
N ILE A 290 -9.23 20.26 -10.86
CA ILE A 290 -9.33 20.06 -12.32
C ILE A 290 -8.14 19.26 -12.85
N ILE A 291 -6.94 19.56 -12.35
CA ILE A 291 -5.73 18.80 -12.70
C ILE A 291 -5.85 17.34 -12.25
N PHE A 292 -6.42 17.06 -11.07
CA PHE A 292 -6.65 15.70 -10.60
C PHE A 292 -7.66 14.93 -11.46
N VAL A 293 -8.73 15.57 -11.95
CA VAL A 293 -9.65 14.93 -12.92
C VAL A 293 -8.91 14.55 -14.19
N ALA A 294 -8.14 15.48 -14.74
CA ALA A 294 -7.37 15.24 -15.97
C ALA A 294 -6.34 14.11 -15.76
N SER A 295 -5.59 14.14 -14.65
CA SER A 295 -4.59 13.11 -14.34
C SER A 295 -5.21 11.71 -14.16
N ALA A 296 -6.35 11.62 -13.46
CA ALA A 296 -7.08 10.37 -13.28
C ALA A 296 -7.59 9.81 -14.62
N ALA A 297 -8.18 10.65 -15.45
CA ALA A 297 -8.66 10.24 -16.78
C ALA A 297 -7.51 9.74 -17.68
N VAL A 298 -6.39 10.47 -17.69
CA VAL A 298 -5.19 10.07 -18.45
C VAL A 298 -4.59 8.76 -17.89
N ALA A 299 -4.54 8.59 -16.57
CA ALA A 299 -4.05 7.35 -15.96
C ALA A 299 -4.92 6.14 -16.32
N ILE A 300 -6.25 6.29 -16.27
CA ILE A 300 -7.21 5.25 -16.66
C ILE A 300 -7.04 4.87 -18.14
N ALA A 301 -6.88 5.85 -19.01
CA ALA A 301 -6.62 5.64 -20.44
C ALA A 301 -5.25 4.98 -20.68
N ALA A 302 -4.23 5.36 -19.90
CA ALA A 302 -2.90 4.77 -19.96
C ALA A 302 -2.90 3.30 -19.53
N LEU A 303 -3.61 2.98 -18.45
CA LEU A 303 -3.77 1.63 -17.89
C LEU A 303 -4.78 0.77 -18.67
N ARG A 304 -5.58 1.37 -19.57
CA ARG A 304 -6.59 0.72 -20.41
C ARG A 304 -7.70 0.02 -19.60
N MET A 305 -8.03 0.57 -18.41
CA MET A 305 -8.89 -0.13 -17.44
C MET A 305 -10.28 -0.48 -17.97
N PHE A 306 -10.86 0.36 -18.83
CA PHE A 306 -12.18 0.14 -19.42
C PHE A 306 -12.14 -0.39 -20.85
N GLU A 307 -10.94 -0.66 -21.39
CA GLU A 307 -10.84 -1.32 -22.68
C GLU A 307 -11.26 -2.80 -22.58
N ARG A 308 -11.70 -3.38 -23.70
CA ARG A 308 -12.04 -4.79 -23.79
C ARG A 308 -10.79 -5.64 -23.56
N SER A 309 -10.91 -6.65 -22.70
CA SER A 309 -9.83 -7.61 -22.45
C SER A 309 -9.51 -8.40 -23.74
N GLN A 310 -8.23 -8.58 -24.04
CA GLN A 310 -7.76 -9.40 -25.16
C GLN A 310 -7.77 -10.88 -24.83
N HIS A 311 -7.57 -11.20 -23.55
CA HIS A 311 -7.53 -12.57 -23.05
C HIS A 311 -8.48 -12.69 -21.86
N GLN A 312 -8.85 -13.93 -21.52
CA GLN A 312 -9.65 -14.21 -20.34
C GLN A 312 -8.92 -13.72 -19.08
N ALA A 313 -9.66 -13.05 -18.18
CA ALA A 313 -9.12 -12.60 -16.90
C ALA A 313 -8.67 -13.81 -16.05
N LYS A 314 -7.54 -13.66 -15.36
CA LYS A 314 -6.99 -14.71 -14.50
C LYS A 314 -7.69 -14.70 -13.14
N THR A 315 -8.79 -15.43 -13.01
CA THR A 315 -9.59 -15.50 -11.78
C THR A 315 -9.31 -16.74 -10.91
N ARG A 316 -8.33 -17.58 -11.29
CA ARG A 316 -7.97 -18.76 -10.47
C ARG A 316 -7.52 -18.30 -9.07
N GLY A 317 -8.15 -18.84 -8.03
CA GLY A 317 -7.87 -18.52 -6.63
C GLY A 317 -8.54 -17.25 -6.09
N VAL A 318 -9.40 -16.60 -6.88
CA VAL A 318 -10.25 -15.47 -6.46
C VAL A 318 -11.65 -15.63 -7.03
N HIS A 319 -12.62 -14.83 -6.55
CA HIS A 319 -13.97 -14.84 -7.10
C HIS A 319 -14.02 -14.30 -8.54
N VAL A 320 -14.91 -14.84 -9.37
CA VAL A 320 -15.05 -14.47 -10.79
C VAL A 320 -15.40 -12.99 -11.02
N SER A 321 -15.97 -12.32 -10.03
CA SER A 321 -16.27 -10.89 -10.05
C SER A 321 -15.04 -9.98 -9.86
N PHE A 322 -13.87 -10.52 -9.57
CA PHE A 322 -12.63 -9.75 -9.36
C PHE A 322 -12.38 -8.66 -10.42
N PRO A 323 -12.52 -8.93 -11.74
CA PRO A 323 -12.28 -7.91 -12.76
C PRO A 323 -13.28 -6.74 -12.71
N TYR A 324 -14.52 -7.02 -12.29
CA TYR A 324 -15.56 -5.98 -12.16
C TYR A 324 -15.27 -5.03 -11.00
N PHE A 325 -14.85 -5.55 -9.84
CA PHE A 325 -14.49 -4.71 -8.69
C PHE A 325 -13.28 -3.84 -8.98
N ILE A 326 -12.28 -4.33 -9.70
CA ILE A 326 -11.14 -3.51 -10.13
C ILE A 326 -11.61 -2.36 -11.02
N ARG A 327 -12.45 -2.62 -12.04
CA ARG A 327 -12.97 -1.57 -12.91
C ARG A 327 -13.86 -0.59 -12.16
N MET A 328 -14.70 -1.08 -11.26
CA MET A 328 -15.55 -0.26 -10.39
C MET A 328 -14.70 0.68 -9.51
N ALA A 329 -13.60 0.20 -8.95
CA ALA A 329 -12.67 1.04 -8.19
C ALA A 329 -12.15 2.21 -9.04
N TYR A 330 -11.76 1.97 -10.28
CA TYR A 330 -11.34 3.04 -11.19
C TYR A 330 -12.49 3.98 -11.60
N GLY A 331 -13.73 3.52 -11.60
CA GLY A 331 -14.92 4.36 -11.70
C GLY A 331 -15.05 5.30 -10.50
N TRP A 332 -14.83 4.77 -9.29
CA TRP A 332 -14.81 5.57 -8.06
C TRP A 332 -13.69 6.61 -8.04
N LEU A 333 -12.53 6.34 -8.62
CA LEU A 333 -11.47 7.34 -8.77
C LEU A 333 -11.94 8.56 -9.58
N LEU A 334 -12.66 8.34 -10.70
CA LEU A 334 -13.23 9.44 -11.48
C LEU A 334 -14.32 10.19 -10.71
N ILE A 335 -15.22 9.46 -10.06
CA ILE A 335 -16.27 10.05 -9.21
C ILE A 335 -15.64 10.93 -8.13
N ALA A 336 -14.62 10.42 -7.44
CA ALA A 336 -13.90 11.17 -6.40
C ALA A 336 -13.27 12.45 -6.94
N ALA A 337 -12.61 12.39 -8.09
CA ALA A 337 -11.98 13.54 -8.72
C ALA A 337 -13.02 14.60 -9.14
N VAL A 338 -14.14 14.18 -9.74
CA VAL A 338 -15.24 15.06 -10.15
C VAL A 338 -15.91 15.69 -8.93
N LEU A 339 -16.18 14.91 -7.88
CA LEU A 339 -16.71 15.44 -6.61
C LEU A 339 -15.74 16.44 -5.98
N GLY A 340 -14.43 16.27 -6.14
CA GLY A 340 -13.43 17.26 -5.72
C GLY A 340 -13.59 18.61 -6.42
N VAL A 341 -13.89 18.62 -7.73
CA VAL A 341 -14.21 19.86 -8.47
C VAL A 341 -15.51 20.46 -7.97
N ALA A 342 -16.54 19.64 -7.80
CA ALA A 342 -17.85 20.08 -7.27
C ALA A 342 -17.69 20.70 -5.87
N ALA A 343 -16.91 20.06 -5.00
CA ALA A 343 -16.61 20.56 -3.67
C ALA A 343 -15.91 21.92 -3.69
N ALA A 344 -14.89 22.06 -4.53
CA ALA A 344 -14.16 23.33 -4.64
C ALA A 344 -15.04 24.50 -5.14
N ARG A 345 -16.17 24.21 -5.80
CA ARG A 345 -17.07 25.23 -6.38
C ARG A 345 -18.33 25.49 -5.58
N TRP A 346 -18.91 24.45 -4.98
CA TRP A 346 -20.28 24.52 -4.45
C TRP A 346 -20.42 24.04 -2.99
N ASP A 347 -19.37 23.53 -2.36
CA ASP A 347 -19.48 22.96 -1.03
C ASP A 347 -19.35 24.03 0.07
N SER A 348 -20.45 24.38 0.67
CA SER A 348 -20.51 25.30 1.82
C SER A 348 -20.49 24.59 3.17
N SER A 349 -20.78 23.29 3.20
CA SER A 349 -21.01 22.51 4.42
C SER A 349 -19.93 21.46 4.70
N GLY A 350 -19.03 21.20 3.73
CA GLY A 350 -18.00 20.17 3.81
C GLY A 350 -18.46 18.77 3.39
N GLY A 351 -19.74 18.59 3.05
CA GLY A 351 -20.31 17.28 2.69
C GLY A 351 -19.83 16.75 1.35
N ILE A 352 -19.67 17.60 0.34
CA ILE A 352 -19.14 17.17 -0.96
C ILE A 352 -17.65 16.83 -0.86
N TRP A 353 -16.87 17.57 -0.06
CA TRP A 353 -15.48 17.23 0.25
C TRP A 353 -15.36 15.89 0.97
N GLY A 354 -16.23 15.64 1.96
CA GLY A 354 -16.30 14.36 2.66
C GLY A 354 -16.62 13.23 1.69
N ALA A 355 -17.64 13.37 0.87
CA ALA A 355 -18.04 12.41 -0.15
C ALA A 355 -16.93 12.13 -1.17
N SER A 356 -16.23 13.16 -1.65
CA SER A 356 -15.06 13.01 -2.54
C SER A 356 -13.97 12.16 -1.88
N ARG A 357 -13.66 12.39 -0.61
CA ARG A 357 -12.66 11.62 0.14
C ARG A 357 -13.08 10.16 0.33
N HIS A 358 -14.34 9.90 0.69
CA HIS A 358 -14.84 8.52 0.82
C HIS A 358 -14.88 7.79 -0.52
N ALA A 359 -15.29 8.45 -1.61
CA ALA A 359 -15.20 7.89 -2.95
C ALA A 359 -13.75 7.50 -3.31
N LEU A 360 -12.76 8.33 -2.92
CA LEU A 360 -11.35 8.05 -3.17
C LEU A 360 -10.80 6.95 -2.27
N THR A 361 -11.01 7.05 -0.95
CA THR A 361 -10.38 6.15 0.02
C THR A 361 -11.09 4.82 0.14
N VAL A 362 -12.40 4.80 0.19
CA VAL A 362 -13.19 3.56 0.28
C VAL A 362 -13.48 3.02 -1.12
N GLY A 363 -14.03 3.84 -2.01
CA GLY A 363 -14.44 3.42 -3.35
C GLY A 363 -13.27 3.03 -4.25
N PHE A 364 -12.16 3.76 -4.25
CA PHE A 364 -11.01 3.42 -5.06
C PHE A 364 -9.95 2.63 -4.30
N ILE A 365 -9.34 3.20 -3.24
CA ILE A 365 -8.17 2.60 -2.58
C ILE A 365 -8.55 1.30 -1.87
N SER A 366 -9.61 1.30 -1.03
CA SER A 366 -9.97 0.12 -0.24
C SER A 366 -10.46 -1.02 -1.11
N ILE A 367 -11.31 -0.77 -2.12
CA ILE A 367 -11.74 -1.82 -3.07
C ILE A 367 -10.53 -2.41 -3.82
N MET A 368 -9.55 -1.57 -4.23
CA MET A 368 -8.32 -2.06 -4.85
C MET A 368 -7.51 -2.93 -3.89
N ILE A 369 -7.30 -2.49 -2.64
CA ILE A 369 -6.55 -3.26 -1.64
C ILE A 369 -7.25 -4.58 -1.33
N LEU A 370 -8.55 -4.57 -1.08
CA LEU A 370 -9.31 -5.79 -0.77
C LEU A 370 -9.32 -6.77 -1.95
N SER A 371 -9.46 -6.26 -3.17
CA SER A 371 -9.45 -7.10 -4.38
C SER A 371 -8.06 -7.70 -4.63
N VAL A 372 -7.04 -6.85 -4.73
CA VAL A 372 -5.68 -7.26 -5.08
C VAL A 372 -5.00 -7.99 -3.92
N GLY A 373 -5.23 -7.56 -2.67
CA GLY A 373 -4.69 -8.20 -1.48
C GLY A 373 -5.09 -9.66 -1.38
N GLN A 374 -6.37 -9.99 -1.57
CA GLN A 374 -6.86 -11.36 -1.53
C GLN A 374 -6.32 -12.25 -2.68
N ARG A 375 -5.78 -11.63 -3.72
CA ARG A 375 -5.13 -12.35 -4.81
C ARG A 375 -3.64 -12.60 -4.54
N ILE A 376 -2.92 -11.63 -3.97
CA ILE A 376 -1.46 -11.70 -3.85
C ILE A 376 -0.98 -12.20 -2.49
N LEU A 377 -1.66 -11.86 -1.40
CA LEU A 377 -1.23 -12.22 -0.05
C LEU A 377 -1.19 -13.73 0.19
N PRO A 378 -2.16 -14.55 -0.30
CA PRO A 378 -2.07 -16.00 -0.18
C PRO A 378 -0.82 -16.57 -0.83
N ALA A 379 -0.46 -16.07 -2.01
CA ALA A 379 0.76 -16.50 -2.72
C ALA A 379 2.04 -16.10 -1.95
N PHE A 380 2.08 -14.91 -1.38
CA PHE A 380 3.22 -14.40 -0.62
C PHE A 380 3.34 -15.07 0.76
N ALA A 381 2.24 -15.52 1.35
CA ALA A 381 2.23 -16.23 2.62
C ALA A 381 2.54 -17.74 2.49
N GLY A 382 3.37 -18.13 1.54
CA GLY A 382 3.79 -19.51 1.33
C GLY A 382 2.94 -20.30 0.33
N MET A 383 2.48 -19.63 -0.75
CA MET A 383 1.69 -20.22 -1.85
C MET A 383 0.39 -20.86 -1.35
N ARG A 384 -0.29 -20.22 -0.41
CA ARG A 384 -1.58 -20.67 0.11
C ARG A 384 -2.71 -20.39 -0.89
N LEU A 385 -3.83 -21.09 -0.74
CA LEU A 385 -5.07 -20.74 -1.42
C LEU A 385 -5.85 -19.74 -0.57
N LEU A 386 -6.65 -18.88 -1.21
CA LEU A 386 -7.57 -18.02 -0.49
C LEU A 386 -8.62 -18.87 0.22
N TRP A 387 -8.82 -18.67 1.51
CA TRP A 387 -9.74 -19.49 2.32
C TRP A 387 -11.17 -19.52 1.77
N SER A 388 -11.71 -18.37 1.35
CA SER A 388 -13.06 -18.33 0.77
C SER A 388 -13.20 -17.27 -0.33
N THR A 389 -13.43 -17.71 -1.55
CA THR A 389 -13.75 -16.81 -2.67
C THR A 389 -15.15 -16.20 -2.53
N ARG A 390 -16.09 -16.89 -1.87
CA ARG A 390 -17.44 -16.37 -1.59
C ARG A 390 -17.39 -15.23 -0.56
N LEU A 391 -16.57 -15.38 0.49
CA LEU A 391 -16.37 -14.33 1.49
C LEU A 391 -15.67 -13.11 0.88
N MET A 392 -14.75 -13.32 -0.08
CA MET A 392 -14.19 -12.23 -0.88
C MET A 392 -15.29 -11.44 -1.62
N PHE A 393 -16.20 -12.13 -2.30
CA PHE A 393 -17.30 -11.47 -3.01
C PHE A 393 -18.22 -10.70 -2.07
N ALA A 394 -18.66 -11.34 -0.99
CA ALA A 394 -19.55 -10.72 0.01
C ALA A 394 -18.90 -9.47 0.63
N GLY A 395 -17.63 -9.55 1.02
CA GLY A 395 -16.91 -8.42 1.60
C GLY A 395 -16.77 -7.24 0.63
N LEU A 396 -16.44 -7.51 -0.63
CA LEU A 396 -16.36 -6.46 -1.66
C LEU A 396 -17.73 -5.86 -1.99
N LEU A 397 -18.79 -6.66 -1.99
CA LEU A 397 -20.15 -6.18 -2.23
C LEU A 397 -20.63 -5.27 -1.08
N LEU A 398 -20.41 -5.68 0.17
CA LEU A 398 -20.74 -4.87 1.35
C LEU A 398 -19.98 -3.53 1.33
N LEU A 399 -18.68 -3.57 1.04
CA LEU A 399 -17.86 -2.36 0.94
C LEU A 399 -18.34 -1.42 -0.16
N ALA A 400 -18.68 -1.96 -1.33
CA ALA A 400 -19.19 -1.17 -2.44
C ALA A 400 -20.56 -0.55 -2.14
N ALA A 401 -21.46 -1.30 -1.53
CA ALA A 401 -22.78 -0.83 -1.11
C ALA A 401 -22.65 0.25 -0.03
N GLY A 402 -21.80 0.02 0.99
CA GLY A 402 -21.51 0.98 2.04
C GLY A 402 -20.95 2.29 1.48
N CYS A 403 -19.95 2.22 0.60
CA CYS A 403 -19.37 3.39 -0.06
C CYS A 403 -20.41 4.16 -0.87
N THR A 404 -21.24 3.47 -1.65
CA THR A 404 -22.30 4.11 -2.45
C THR A 404 -23.29 4.86 -1.56
N LEU A 405 -23.79 4.18 -0.51
CA LEU A 405 -24.71 4.76 0.46
C LEU A 405 -24.06 5.95 1.18
N ARG A 406 -22.79 5.81 1.61
CA ARG A 406 -22.02 6.84 2.30
C ARG A 406 -21.88 8.09 1.46
N VAL A 407 -21.36 7.98 0.25
CA VAL A 407 -21.11 9.11 -0.66
C VAL A 407 -22.40 9.82 -1.00
N THR A 408 -23.46 9.08 -1.30
CA THR A 408 -24.77 9.65 -1.64
C THR A 408 -25.41 10.36 -0.45
N CYS A 409 -25.50 9.70 0.69
CA CYS A 409 -26.15 10.26 1.87
C CYS A 409 -25.37 11.41 2.49
N GLU A 410 -24.04 11.42 2.40
CA GLU A 410 -23.22 12.53 2.87
C GLU A 410 -23.53 13.82 2.10
N ILE A 411 -23.63 13.76 0.76
CA ILE A 411 -24.03 14.91 -0.05
C ILE A 411 -25.45 15.35 0.30
N LEU A 412 -26.43 14.41 0.33
CA LEU A 412 -27.83 14.71 0.58
C LEU A 412 -28.07 15.34 1.95
N ALA A 413 -27.40 14.82 2.99
CA ALA A 413 -27.53 15.28 4.36
C ALA A 413 -26.93 16.68 4.57
N TYR A 414 -25.65 16.83 4.17
CA TYR A 414 -24.91 18.08 4.43
C TYR A 414 -25.38 19.25 3.57
N GLN A 415 -25.87 18.98 2.33
CA GLN A 415 -26.45 20.02 1.48
C GLN A 415 -27.91 20.33 1.80
N GLY A 416 -28.49 19.63 2.79
CA GLY A 416 -29.87 19.85 3.21
C GLY A 416 -30.93 19.33 2.23
N TYR A 417 -30.55 18.49 1.25
CA TYR A 417 -31.50 17.97 0.25
C TYR A 417 -32.44 16.90 0.81
N ALA A 418 -31.99 16.15 1.82
CA ALA A 418 -32.80 15.08 2.40
C ALA A 418 -32.46 14.85 3.88
N GLN A 419 -33.38 15.19 4.78
CA GLN A 419 -33.17 15.02 6.22
C GLN A 419 -32.97 13.57 6.65
N TRP A 420 -33.67 12.61 6.00
CA TRP A 420 -33.51 11.19 6.27
C TRP A 420 -32.09 10.67 6.00
N ALA A 421 -31.32 11.37 5.16
CA ALA A 421 -29.97 10.93 4.80
C ALA A 421 -29.03 10.91 6.01
N TRP A 422 -29.25 11.73 7.04
CA TRP A 422 -28.52 11.66 8.30
C TRP A 422 -28.65 10.28 8.97
N SER A 423 -29.86 9.71 9.00
CA SER A 423 -30.12 8.38 9.57
C SER A 423 -29.50 7.23 8.76
N ALA A 424 -29.22 7.45 7.47
CA ALA A 424 -28.63 6.45 6.59
C ALA A 424 -27.09 6.41 6.65
N LEU A 425 -26.44 7.45 7.22
CA LEU A 425 -24.99 7.50 7.36
C LEU A 425 -24.42 6.38 8.26
N PRO A 426 -24.92 6.09 9.49
CA PRO A 426 -24.41 4.99 10.30
C PRO A 426 -24.54 3.62 9.65
N PRO A 427 -25.68 3.23 9.04
CA PRO A 427 -25.78 1.99 8.26
C PRO A 427 -24.72 1.85 7.16
N SER A 428 -24.35 2.95 6.48
CA SER A 428 -23.29 2.91 5.46
C SER A 428 -21.95 2.48 6.05
N ALA A 429 -21.58 3.02 7.21
CA ALA A 429 -20.35 2.65 7.89
C ALA A 429 -20.37 1.22 8.44
N LEU A 430 -21.54 0.72 8.87
CA LEU A 430 -21.68 -0.68 9.29
C LEU A 430 -21.52 -1.65 8.12
N LEU A 431 -21.99 -1.30 6.92
CA LEU A 431 -21.74 -2.09 5.71
C LEU A 431 -20.25 -2.11 5.36
N GLU A 432 -19.57 -0.97 5.44
CA GLU A 432 -18.12 -0.88 5.24
C GLU A 432 -17.36 -1.70 6.28
N LEU A 433 -17.71 -1.59 7.56
CA LEU A 433 -17.13 -2.40 8.64
C LEU A 433 -17.34 -3.90 8.39
N GLY A 434 -18.53 -4.31 7.96
CA GLY A 434 -18.83 -5.70 7.58
C GLY A 434 -17.96 -6.19 6.43
N GLY A 435 -17.78 -5.36 5.39
CA GLY A 435 -16.92 -5.67 4.24
C GLY A 435 -15.46 -5.84 4.63
N ILE A 436 -14.94 -4.92 5.44
CA ILE A 436 -13.57 -4.94 5.94
C ILE A 436 -13.33 -6.10 6.91
N THR A 437 -14.31 -6.40 7.78
CA THR A 437 -14.25 -7.56 8.68
C THR A 437 -14.22 -8.88 7.89
N ALA A 438 -15.05 -9.00 6.85
CA ALA A 438 -15.02 -10.16 5.97
C ALA A 438 -13.64 -10.34 5.30
N PHE A 439 -13.01 -9.26 4.86
CA PHE A 439 -11.64 -9.28 4.34
C PHE A 439 -10.64 -9.77 5.39
N ALA A 440 -10.67 -9.20 6.60
CA ALA A 440 -9.76 -9.59 7.68
C ALA A 440 -9.90 -11.07 8.03
N ILE A 441 -11.14 -11.56 8.20
CA ILE A 441 -11.43 -12.97 8.47
C ILE A 441 -10.89 -13.85 7.33
N ASN A 442 -11.08 -13.45 6.07
CA ASN A 442 -10.63 -14.24 4.93
C ASN A 442 -9.10 -14.32 4.84
N ILE A 443 -8.40 -13.23 5.11
CA ILE A 443 -6.92 -13.21 5.13
C ILE A 443 -6.37 -13.99 6.33
N LEU A 444 -6.93 -13.79 7.52
CA LEU A 444 -6.52 -14.55 8.72
C LEU A 444 -6.81 -16.05 8.56
N GLY A 445 -8.00 -16.41 8.04
CA GLY A 445 -8.34 -17.79 7.70
C GLY A 445 -7.36 -18.39 6.71
N THR A 446 -6.96 -17.64 5.69
CA THR A 446 -5.93 -18.05 4.74
C THR A 446 -4.57 -18.30 5.42
N PHE A 447 -4.18 -17.45 6.37
CA PHE A 447 -2.88 -17.59 7.05
C PHE A 447 -2.85 -18.74 8.06
N ILE A 448 -3.99 -19.03 8.70
CA ILE A 448 -4.07 -20.00 9.81
C ILE A 448 -4.53 -21.38 9.31
N LEU A 449 -5.57 -21.42 8.48
CA LEU A 449 -6.27 -22.68 8.14
C LEU A 449 -5.74 -23.33 6.87
N GLU A 450 -5.27 -22.51 5.89
CA GLU A 450 -4.80 -23.05 4.63
C GLU A 450 -3.34 -23.51 4.73
N PRO A 451 -3.02 -24.73 4.21
CA PRO A 451 -1.66 -25.25 4.28
C PRO A 451 -0.71 -24.46 3.36
N SER A 452 0.51 -24.24 3.84
CA SER A 452 1.59 -23.72 3.01
C SER A 452 2.13 -24.80 2.07
N HIS A 453 1.98 -24.62 0.77
CA HIS A 453 2.48 -25.57 -0.23
C HIS A 453 4.01 -25.54 -0.37
N VAL A 454 4.65 -24.42 -0.02
CA VAL A 454 6.13 -24.31 -0.04
C VAL A 454 6.79 -25.20 1.02
N GLN A 455 6.09 -25.46 2.12
CA GLN A 455 6.61 -26.32 3.20
C GLN A 455 6.40 -27.81 2.96
N LYS A 456 5.49 -28.23 2.07
CA LYS A 456 5.04 -29.62 1.91
C LYS A 456 5.55 -30.33 0.67
N GLN A 457 6.00 -29.63 -0.37
CA GLN A 457 6.53 -30.27 -1.59
C GLN A 457 8.05 -30.23 -1.60
N PRO A 458 8.74 -31.39 -1.71
CA PRO A 458 10.09 -31.38 -2.24
C PRO A 458 10.00 -30.79 -3.65
N PHE A 459 10.77 -29.75 -3.94
CA PHE A 459 10.92 -29.29 -5.31
C PHE A 459 11.37 -30.49 -6.15
N ALA A 460 10.52 -30.95 -7.06
CA ALA A 460 10.97 -31.87 -8.11
C ALA A 460 12.02 -31.10 -8.91
N VAL A 461 13.27 -31.52 -8.77
CA VAL A 461 14.35 -31.05 -9.65
C VAL A 461 13.93 -31.47 -11.05
N PRO A 462 13.77 -30.55 -12.02
CA PRO A 462 13.57 -30.96 -13.40
C PRO A 462 14.74 -31.87 -13.78
N PRO A 463 14.51 -32.97 -14.49
CA PRO A 463 15.62 -33.77 -14.99
C PRO A 463 16.52 -32.83 -15.80
N ALA A 464 17.82 -32.90 -15.54
CA ALA A 464 18.82 -32.17 -16.30
C ALA A 464 18.65 -32.55 -17.78
N LEU A 465 18.32 -31.55 -18.62
CA LEU A 465 18.35 -31.66 -20.08
C LEU A 465 19.79 -31.59 -20.56
#